data_d08d9257a2b893671de9a30411299709
#
_entry.id   d08d9257a2b893671de9a30411299709
#
_cell.length_a   1.000
_cell.length_b   1.000
_cell.length_c   1.000
_cell.angle_alpha   90.00
_cell.angle_beta   90.00
_cell.angle_gamma   90.00
#
_symmetry.space_group_name_H-M   'P 1'
#
loop_
_entity.id
_entity.type
_entity.pdbx_description
1 polymer ?
#
loop_
_entity_poly.entity_id
_entity_poly.type
_entity_poly.pdbx_seq_one_letter_code
_entity_poly.pdbx_strand_id
1 'polypeptide(L)'
;LINGNMTKLEDAGIFAADNGKEEEDSDEEVLELIDDIVSALISKFGMLNFGSKTNPKAVWPDGWYFETNDEEIFIKQAKVFVGNDHRAWGRLLTPLVKAIRVQGPFIAEGADKIEEAVYSDGIGFGHATKSAAIPTSVMDRCVAADIILLVDGASNPLMENTKMALKSLIEHGFADRIIFGFTKMDLVTGANYRNSADKKDSIKRLVQSYLLELRKQENVVLSDTEVNEILKHCTFFSRLDRTELSKVSIRGFSELKTITDEIVRQKISTEDVHFEYEALKLYYYLKESTLKFRKVWAERTGYS
;
A
#
# COMPACT_ATOMS: atom_id res chain seq x y z
N LEU A 1 18.01 5.97 14.62
CA LEU A 1 16.83 5.18 15.07
C LEU A 1 16.53 5.45 16.54
N ILE A 2 17.55 5.60 17.41
CA ILE A 2 17.38 5.97 18.83
C ILE A 2 16.79 7.38 18.94
N ASN A 3 17.31 8.36 18.19
CA ASN A 3 16.77 9.72 18.18
C ASN A 3 15.31 9.81 17.67
N GLY A 4 14.93 9.00 16.67
CA GLY A 4 13.55 8.98 16.18
C GLY A 4 12.53 8.33 17.13
N ASN A 5 12.98 7.50 18.06
CA ASN A 5 12.11 6.91 19.08
C ASN A 5 12.00 7.80 20.32
N MET A 6 13.02 8.57 20.66
CA MET A 6 12.92 9.58 21.72
C MET A 6 11.89 10.64 21.38
N THR A 7 11.90 11.19 20.17
CA THR A 7 10.89 12.17 19.73
C THR A 7 9.45 11.61 19.82
N LYS A 8 9.27 10.32 19.54
CA LYS A 8 7.94 9.66 19.68
C LYS A 8 7.52 9.42 21.12
N LEU A 9 8.45 9.27 22.03
CA LEU A 9 8.19 9.13 23.48
C LEU A 9 7.85 10.49 24.09
N GLU A 10 8.49 11.57 23.63
CA GLU A 10 8.14 12.95 23.96
C GLU A 10 6.74 13.32 23.46
N ASP A 11 6.42 13.00 22.19
CA ASP A 11 5.09 13.20 21.60
C ASP A 11 3.99 12.38 22.28
N ALA A 12 4.33 11.27 22.92
CA ALA A 12 3.39 10.43 23.68
C ALA A 12 3.13 10.96 25.11
N GLY A 13 3.76 12.08 25.50
CA GLY A 13 3.54 12.69 26.82
C GLY A 13 4.08 11.87 28.00
N ILE A 14 5.02 10.95 27.73
CA ILE A 14 5.64 10.12 28.77
C ILE A 14 6.65 10.95 29.57
N PHE A 15 7.12 12.06 29.01
CA PHE A 15 7.95 13.05 29.70
C PHE A 15 7.14 14.34 29.93
N ALA A 16 6.24 14.33 30.90
CA ALA A 16 5.68 15.56 31.44
C ALA A 16 6.70 16.18 32.41
N ALA A 17 7.26 17.32 32.02
CA ALA A 17 8.17 18.06 32.85
C ALA A 17 7.48 18.45 34.17
N ASP A 18 7.97 17.93 35.29
CA ASP A 18 7.71 18.49 36.60
C ASP A 18 9.03 18.95 37.23
N ASN A 19 8.93 20.09 37.90
CA ASN A 19 9.94 21.03 38.35
C ASN A 19 11.18 20.47 39.11
N GLY A 20 12.30 20.69 38.51
CA GLY A 20 13.62 21.00 39.08
C GLY A 20 14.00 20.53 40.47
N LYS A 21 14.65 19.35 40.54
CA LYS A 21 15.76 18.90 41.39
C LYS A 21 15.88 17.38 41.55
N GLU A 22 14.99 16.61 40.95
CA GLU A 22 15.07 15.12 40.89
C GLU A 22 15.45 14.60 39.49
N GLU A 23 15.86 15.50 38.56
CA GLU A 23 16.00 15.16 37.13
C GLU A 23 17.25 14.29 36.83
N GLU A 24 18.36 14.45 37.53
CA GLU A 24 19.59 13.69 37.21
C GLU A 24 19.46 12.20 37.55
N ASP A 25 18.85 11.84 38.69
CA ASP A 25 18.64 10.43 39.07
C ASP A 25 17.59 9.74 38.18
N SER A 26 16.56 10.48 37.74
CA SER A 26 15.52 9.93 36.86
C SER A 26 16.03 9.66 35.45
N ASP A 27 16.94 10.47 34.94
CA ASP A 27 17.53 10.29 33.61
C ASP A 27 18.46 9.07 33.57
N GLU A 28 19.20 8.79 34.65
CA GLU A 28 20.06 7.61 34.74
C GLU A 28 19.24 6.31 34.77
N GLU A 29 18.17 6.24 35.54
CA GLU A 29 17.24 5.11 35.60
C GLU A 29 16.56 4.87 34.23
N VAL A 30 16.19 5.93 33.54
CA VAL A 30 15.59 5.84 32.17
C VAL A 30 16.60 5.31 31.15
N LEU A 31 17.86 5.76 31.24
CA LEU A 31 18.92 5.26 30.33
C LEU A 31 19.24 3.79 30.60
N GLU A 32 19.28 3.36 31.86
CA GLU A 32 19.47 1.95 32.24
C GLU A 32 18.33 1.07 31.71
N LEU A 33 17.08 1.53 31.84
CA LEU A 33 15.92 0.83 31.31
C LEU A 33 15.98 0.72 29.78
N ILE A 34 16.41 1.77 29.08
CA ILE A 34 16.60 1.76 27.62
C ILE A 34 17.66 0.73 27.22
N ASP A 35 18.78 0.69 27.92
CA ASP A 35 19.86 -0.24 27.67
C ASP A 35 19.43 -1.70 27.93
N ASP A 36 18.65 -1.95 28.94
CA ASP A 36 18.06 -3.26 29.24
C ASP A 36 17.10 -3.69 28.13
N ILE A 37 16.22 -2.81 27.68
CA ILE A 37 15.30 -3.08 26.56
C ILE A 37 16.08 -3.38 25.28
N VAL A 38 17.08 -2.55 24.95
CA VAL A 38 17.91 -2.74 23.75
C VAL A 38 18.67 -4.06 23.83
N SER A 39 19.25 -4.39 24.99
CA SER A 39 19.95 -5.65 25.22
C SER A 39 19.04 -6.87 25.08
N ALA A 40 17.82 -6.79 25.65
CA ALA A 40 16.80 -7.82 25.52
C ALA A 40 16.36 -8.01 24.06
N LEU A 41 16.23 -6.92 23.28
CA LEU A 41 15.90 -6.98 21.86
C LEU A 41 17.04 -7.58 21.04
N ILE A 42 18.29 -7.19 21.30
CA ILE A 42 19.48 -7.77 20.62
C ILE A 42 19.57 -9.27 20.89
N SER A 43 19.29 -9.72 22.12
CA SER A 43 19.30 -11.13 22.46
C SER A 43 18.32 -11.98 21.64
N LYS A 44 17.18 -11.41 21.25
CA LYS A 44 16.19 -12.09 20.40
C LYS A 44 16.72 -12.39 18.98
N PHE A 45 17.53 -11.51 18.42
CA PHE A 45 18.21 -11.79 17.16
C PHE A 45 19.25 -12.90 17.30
N GLY A 46 19.90 -13.02 18.47
CA GLY A 46 20.80 -14.12 18.78
C GLY A 46 20.14 -15.51 18.87
N MET A 47 18.82 -15.55 19.09
CA MET A 47 18.03 -16.79 19.11
C MET A 47 17.62 -17.26 17.71
N LEU A 48 17.81 -16.44 16.67
CA LEU A 48 17.54 -16.85 15.31
C LEU A 48 18.60 -17.86 14.85
N ASN A 49 18.16 -19.04 14.50
CA ASN A 49 19.02 -20.13 14.02
C ASN A 49 19.08 -20.20 12.48
N PHE A 50 18.72 -19.12 11.82
CA PHE A 50 18.70 -19.01 10.35
C PHE A 50 19.10 -17.60 9.91
N GLY A 51 19.68 -17.50 8.74
CA GLY A 51 20.12 -16.23 8.17
C GLY A 51 21.27 -15.57 8.92
N SER A 52 21.55 -14.34 8.56
CA SER A 52 22.64 -13.55 9.14
C SER A 52 22.34 -12.06 9.06
N LYS A 53 23.05 -11.27 9.87
CA LYS A 53 23.06 -9.81 9.76
C LYS A 53 23.67 -9.39 8.43
N THR A 54 23.09 -8.39 7.77
CA THR A 54 23.68 -7.76 6.57
C THR A 54 25.01 -7.09 6.89
N ASN A 55 25.15 -6.53 8.08
CA ASN A 55 26.40 -5.99 8.61
C ASN A 55 26.81 -6.74 9.87
N PRO A 56 27.75 -7.73 9.76
CA PRO A 56 28.18 -8.52 10.91
C PRO A 56 28.82 -7.72 12.05
N LYS A 57 29.38 -6.53 11.74
CA LYS A 57 30.06 -5.66 12.71
C LYS A 57 29.10 -4.76 13.49
N ALA A 58 27.89 -4.58 13.01
CA ALA A 58 26.90 -3.76 13.70
C ALA A 58 26.42 -4.44 14.97
N VAL A 59 26.37 -3.70 16.08
CA VAL A 59 25.77 -4.17 17.35
C VAL A 59 24.29 -4.41 17.13
N TRP A 60 23.59 -3.39 16.59
CA TRP A 60 22.19 -3.49 16.21
C TRP A 60 22.06 -4.04 14.80
N PRO A 61 21.19 -5.04 14.53
CA PRO A 61 20.98 -5.55 13.18
C PRO A 61 20.19 -4.51 12.36
N ASP A 62 20.89 -3.80 11.50
CA ASP A 62 20.32 -2.88 10.48
C ASP A 62 19.59 -3.60 9.36
N GLY A 63 19.94 -4.88 9.13
CA GLY A 63 19.29 -5.78 8.21
C GLY A 63 19.57 -7.25 8.53
N TRP A 64 18.64 -8.10 8.13
CA TRP A 64 18.74 -9.56 8.23
C TRP A 64 18.53 -10.19 6.87
N TYR A 65 19.42 -11.09 6.46
CA TYR A 65 19.36 -11.80 5.20
C TYR A 65 19.18 -13.29 5.43
N PHE A 66 18.33 -13.91 4.63
CA PHE A 66 18.05 -15.33 4.67
C PHE A 66 17.69 -15.84 3.28
N GLU A 67 18.18 -17.00 2.90
CA GLU A 67 17.93 -17.65 1.62
C GLU A 67 17.61 -19.13 1.83
N THR A 68 16.64 -19.66 1.09
CA THR A 68 16.27 -21.08 1.08
C THR A 68 15.53 -21.40 -0.21
N ASN A 69 15.66 -22.66 -0.65
CA ASN A 69 14.87 -23.23 -1.75
C ASN A 69 13.64 -24.01 -1.23
N ASP A 70 13.44 -24.06 0.08
CA ASP A 70 12.34 -24.76 0.73
C ASP A 70 11.26 -23.75 1.13
N GLU A 71 10.08 -23.89 0.53
CA GLU A 71 8.95 -22.99 0.74
C GLU A 71 8.42 -23.05 2.19
N GLU A 72 8.34 -24.24 2.79
CA GLU A 72 7.82 -24.39 4.16
C GLU A 72 8.78 -23.74 5.17
N ILE A 73 10.08 -23.95 4.98
CA ILE A 73 11.13 -23.30 5.78
C ILE A 73 11.04 -21.79 5.60
N PHE A 74 10.92 -21.31 4.35
CA PHE A 74 10.79 -19.88 4.08
C PHE A 74 9.60 -19.27 4.82
N ILE A 75 8.40 -19.83 4.65
CA ILE A 75 7.18 -19.33 5.29
C ILE A 75 7.31 -19.33 6.81
N LYS A 76 7.84 -20.40 7.39
CA LYS A 76 8.03 -20.53 8.83
C LYS A 76 8.94 -19.45 9.40
N GLN A 77 10.04 -19.16 8.70
CA GLN A 77 11.03 -18.19 9.15
C GLN A 77 10.60 -16.74 8.87
N ALA A 78 9.98 -16.50 7.72
CA ALA A 78 9.42 -15.18 7.40
C ALA A 78 8.36 -14.74 8.43
N LYS A 79 7.57 -15.66 8.98
CA LYS A 79 6.58 -15.37 10.04
C LYS A 79 7.17 -14.70 11.28
N VAL A 80 8.45 -14.88 11.58
CA VAL A 80 9.10 -14.20 12.70
C VAL A 80 9.13 -12.69 12.49
N PHE A 81 9.24 -12.25 11.23
CA PHE A 81 9.38 -10.84 10.84
C PHE A 81 8.07 -10.20 10.39
N VAL A 82 7.09 -10.98 9.91
CA VAL A 82 5.80 -10.47 9.38
C VAL A 82 4.58 -10.92 10.19
N GLY A 83 4.76 -11.86 11.11
CA GLY A 83 3.65 -12.45 11.86
C GLY A 83 3.02 -11.44 12.83
N ASN A 84 1.71 -11.63 13.08
CA ASN A 84 0.95 -10.89 14.09
C ASN A 84 0.15 -11.83 15.01
N ASP A 85 0.46 -13.13 15.02
CA ASP A 85 -0.25 -14.11 15.84
C ASP A 85 0.02 -13.83 17.33
N HIS A 86 -1.06 -13.51 18.07
CA HIS A 86 -0.99 -13.23 19.50
C HIS A 86 -0.36 -14.34 20.33
N ARG A 87 -0.47 -15.62 19.89
CA ARG A 87 0.16 -16.78 20.55
C ARG A 87 1.68 -16.79 20.43
N ALA A 88 2.21 -16.04 19.49
CA ALA A 88 3.65 -15.89 19.27
C ALA A 88 4.22 -14.57 19.80
N TRP A 89 3.44 -13.78 20.53
CA TRP A 89 3.92 -12.53 21.12
C TRP A 89 5.15 -12.77 22.02
N GLY A 90 6.07 -11.85 21.97
CA GLY A 90 7.39 -11.98 22.63
C GLY A 90 8.42 -12.80 21.86
N ARG A 91 8.02 -13.51 20.79
CA ARG A 91 8.91 -14.25 19.87
C ARG A 91 9.01 -13.62 18.49
N LEU A 92 8.09 -12.70 18.15
CA LEU A 92 8.04 -12.02 16.87
C LEU A 92 8.94 -10.79 16.91
N LEU A 93 9.63 -10.55 15.79
CA LEU A 93 10.42 -9.35 15.54
C LEU A 93 9.68 -8.31 14.71
N THR A 94 8.43 -8.60 14.32
CA THR A 94 7.58 -7.72 13.48
C THR A 94 7.55 -6.25 13.91
N PRO A 95 7.46 -5.92 15.22
CA PRO A 95 7.45 -4.51 15.65
C PRO A 95 8.75 -3.76 15.34
N LEU A 96 9.85 -4.49 15.12
CA LEU A 96 11.18 -3.92 14.87
C LEU A 96 11.47 -3.80 13.37
N VAL A 97 10.62 -4.40 12.52
CA VAL A 97 10.84 -4.49 11.08
C VAL A 97 10.27 -3.26 10.38
N LYS A 98 11.15 -2.49 9.75
CA LYS A 98 10.76 -1.33 8.93
C LYS A 98 10.26 -1.74 7.56
N ALA A 99 10.92 -2.72 6.94
CA ALA A 99 10.57 -3.21 5.61
C ALA A 99 11.12 -4.63 5.40
N ILE A 100 10.45 -5.40 4.55
CA ILE A 100 10.88 -6.72 4.12
C ILE A 100 10.96 -6.72 2.61
N ARG A 101 12.05 -7.24 2.08
CA ARG A 101 12.20 -7.52 0.66
C ARG A 101 12.29 -9.03 0.50
N VAL A 102 11.42 -9.59 -0.31
CA VAL A 102 11.43 -11.01 -0.69
C VAL A 102 11.72 -11.08 -2.17
N GLN A 103 12.64 -11.95 -2.56
CA GLN A 103 12.96 -12.25 -3.94
C GLN A 103 12.71 -13.74 -4.20
N GLY A 104 12.05 -14.06 -5.28
CA GLY A 104 11.71 -15.45 -5.61
C GLY A 104 10.89 -15.55 -6.89
N PRO A 105 10.46 -16.75 -7.27
CA PRO A 105 9.68 -16.99 -8.48
C PRO A 105 8.20 -16.58 -8.32
N PHE A 106 7.94 -15.29 -8.07
CA PHE A 106 6.60 -14.77 -7.88
C PHE A 106 5.87 -14.42 -9.17
N ILE A 107 6.53 -14.57 -10.31
CA ILE A 107 5.93 -14.34 -11.63
C ILE A 107 5.16 -15.60 -12.02
N ALA A 108 3.89 -15.46 -12.37
CA ALA A 108 3.07 -16.57 -12.79
C ALA A 108 3.60 -17.21 -14.09
N GLU A 109 3.54 -18.53 -14.21
CA GLU A 109 3.90 -19.22 -15.44
C GLU A 109 3.16 -18.65 -16.65
N GLY A 110 3.89 -18.43 -17.75
CA GLY A 110 3.37 -17.85 -19.00
C GLY A 110 3.25 -16.33 -18.99
N ALA A 111 3.85 -15.62 -18.05
CA ALA A 111 4.05 -14.17 -18.11
C ALA A 111 5.30 -13.84 -18.93
N ASP A 112 5.30 -14.22 -20.20
CA ASP A 112 6.49 -14.23 -21.08
C ASP A 112 7.10 -12.84 -21.36
N LYS A 113 6.47 -11.76 -20.88
CA LYS A 113 6.91 -10.37 -21.11
C LYS A 113 7.34 -9.64 -19.85
N ILE A 114 7.15 -10.26 -18.68
CA ILE A 114 7.56 -9.68 -17.39
C ILE A 114 8.79 -10.43 -16.93
N GLU A 115 9.97 -9.82 -17.08
CA GLU A 115 11.24 -10.41 -16.64
C GLU A 115 11.41 -10.29 -15.14
N GLU A 116 10.95 -9.20 -14.53
CA GLU A 116 11.02 -8.95 -13.09
C GLU A 116 9.76 -8.24 -12.60
N ALA A 117 9.23 -8.67 -11.45
CA ALA A 117 8.13 -8.01 -10.76
C ALA A 117 8.50 -7.70 -9.31
N VAL A 118 8.29 -6.45 -8.89
CA VAL A 118 8.48 -6.02 -7.51
C VAL A 118 7.13 -5.73 -6.89
N TYR A 119 6.76 -6.52 -5.88
CA TYR A 119 5.54 -6.28 -5.10
C TYR A 119 5.88 -5.47 -3.86
N SER A 120 5.28 -4.30 -3.71
CA SER A 120 5.42 -3.46 -2.52
C SER A 120 4.12 -3.47 -1.74
N ASP A 121 4.14 -4.10 -0.54
CA ASP A 121 3.03 -4.03 0.40
C ASP A 121 3.21 -2.83 1.33
N GLY A 122 2.12 -2.17 1.68
CA GLY A 122 2.09 -0.98 2.50
C GLY A 122 1.38 -1.21 3.84
N ILE A 123 1.41 -0.20 4.70
CA ILE A 123 0.55 -0.15 5.88
C ILE A 123 -0.89 -0.05 5.38
N GLY A 124 -1.73 -1.05 5.75
CA GLY A 124 -3.14 -1.06 5.35
C GLY A 124 -3.87 0.21 5.78
N PHE A 125 -4.76 0.71 4.94
CA PHE A 125 -5.56 1.93 5.19
C PHE A 125 -6.41 1.86 6.47
N GLY A 126 -6.66 0.67 7.03
CA GLY A 126 -7.43 0.47 8.25
C GLY A 126 -6.74 0.94 9.54
N HIS A 127 -5.45 1.21 9.50
CA HIS A 127 -4.66 1.70 10.64
C HIS A 127 -4.36 3.20 10.57
N ALA A 128 -4.70 3.87 9.47
CA ALA A 128 -4.58 5.32 9.40
C ALA A 128 -5.61 5.94 10.34
N THR A 129 -5.13 6.62 11.37
CA THR A 129 -5.94 7.50 12.23
C THR A 129 -6.76 8.44 11.35
N LYS A 130 -7.94 8.80 11.80
CA LYS A 130 -9.01 9.65 11.23
C LYS A 130 -8.64 10.78 10.24
N SER A 131 -7.40 10.90 9.77
CA SER A 131 -7.02 11.84 8.73
C SER A 131 -7.31 11.25 7.35
N ALA A 132 -8.03 12.00 6.55
CA ALA A 132 -8.58 11.64 5.25
C ALA A 132 -7.51 11.42 4.14
N ALA A 133 -6.23 11.54 4.43
CA ALA A 133 -5.16 11.49 3.42
C ALA A 133 -4.38 10.19 3.47
N ILE A 134 -4.03 9.66 2.30
CA ILE A 134 -3.03 8.58 2.18
C ILE A 134 -1.70 9.13 2.72
N PRO A 135 -0.99 8.38 3.60
CA PRO A 135 0.32 8.80 4.08
C PRO A 135 1.28 9.08 2.92
N THR A 136 2.08 10.13 3.01
CA THR A 136 3.05 10.51 1.97
C THR A 136 3.95 9.35 1.56
N SER A 137 4.40 8.54 2.51
CA SER A 137 5.24 7.37 2.24
C SER A 137 4.55 6.28 1.40
N VAL A 138 3.22 6.19 1.45
CA VAL A 138 2.43 5.28 0.60
C VAL A 138 2.24 5.93 -0.77
N MET A 139 1.99 7.24 -0.81
CA MET A 139 1.84 7.99 -2.07
C MET A 139 3.13 7.95 -2.89
N ASP A 140 4.29 8.13 -2.28
CA ASP A 140 5.60 8.03 -2.95
C ASP A 140 5.79 6.66 -3.62
N ARG A 141 5.32 5.58 -2.98
CA ARG A 141 5.33 4.24 -3.60
C ARG A 141 4.35 4.12 -4.76
N CYS A 142 3.17 4.73 -4.64
CA CYS A 142 2.19 4.75 -5.74
C CYS A 142 2.72 5.52 -6.96
N VAL A 143 3.48 6.59 -6.75
CA VAL A 143 4.16 7.33 -7.83
C VAL A 143 5.15 6.44 -8.57
N ALA A 144 5.94 5.66 -7.83
CA ALA A 144 6.96 4.76 -8.38
C ALA A 144 6.38 3.46 -8.97
N ALA A 145 5.14 3.11 -8.67
CA ALA A 145 4.54 1.86 -9.10
C ALA A 145 4.00 1.95 -10.54
N ASP A 146 4.17 0.89 -11.30
CA ASP A 146 3.54 0.73 -12.62
C ASP A 146 2.07 0.37 -12.48
N ILE A 147 1.71 -0.38 -11.44
CA ILE A 147 0.35 -0.88 -11.17
C ILE A 147 0.06 -0.70 -9.67
N ILE A 148 -1.15 -0.30 -9.36
CA ILE A 148 -1.67 -0.16 -8.00
C ILE A 148 -2.81 -1.16 -7.81
N LEU A 149 -2.54 -2.22 -7.03
CA LEU A 149 -3.56 -3.21 -6.68
C LEU A 149 -4.27 -2.78 -5.39
N LEU A 150 -5.49 -2.28 -5.52
CA LEU A 150 -6.35 -1.90 -4.40
C LEU A 150 -7.18 -3.11 -3.96
N VAL A 151 -6.83 -3.69 -2.80
CA VAL A 151 -7.49 -4.90 -2.27
C VAL A 151 -8.61 -4.51 -1.32
N ASP A 152 -9.82 -5.05 -1.55
CA ASP A 152 -11.00 -4.78 -0.73
C ASP A 152 -11.82 -6.05 -0.46
N GLY A 153 -12.68 -6.01 0.55
CA GLY A 153 -13.57 -7.12 0.91
C GLY A 153 -14.86 -7.09 0.12
N ALA A 154 -15.13 -8.10 -0.69
CA ALA A 154 -16.36 -8.21 -1.49
C ALA A 154 -17.66 -8.27 -0.65
N SER A 155 -17.58 -8.71 0.60
CA SER A 155 -18.75 -8.80 1.50
C SER A 155 -19.22 -7.41 1.97
N ASN A 156 -18.35 -6.44 2.01
CA ASN A 156 -18.66 -5.04 2.34
C ASN A 156 -17.75 -4.12 1.52
N PRO A 157 -17.98 -4.02 0.19
CA PRO A 157 -17.10 -3.29 -0.71
C PRO A 157 -17.22 -1.78 -0.53
N LEU A 158 -16.14 -1.08 -0.85
CA LEU A 158 -16.05 0.38 -0.78
C LEU A 158 -16.39 0.94 0.61
N MET A 159 -15.78 0.33 1.65
CA MET A 159 -15.79 0.97 2.96
C MET A 159 -15.08 2.33 2.90
N GLU A 160 -15.30 3.17 3.90
CA GLU A 160 -14.83 4.56 3.89
C GLU A 160 -13.34 4.69 3.58
N ASN A 161 -12.51 3.84 4.17
CA ASN A 161 -11.06 3.84 3.90
C ASN A 161 -10.73 3.53 2.43
N THR A 162 -11.43 2.58 1.82
CA THR A 162 -11.25 2.22 0.40
C THR A 162 -11.72 3.36 -0.51
N LYS A 163 -12.83 4.01 -0.18
CA LYS A 163 -13.33 5.19 -0.92
C LYS A 163 -12.33 6.33 -0.87
N MET A 164 -11.79 6.63 0.31
CA MET A 164 -10.80 7.68 0.50
C MET A 164 -9.51 7.38 -0.27
N ALA A 165 -9.04 6.14 -0.22
CA ALA A 165 -7.87 5.70 -0.98
C ALA A 165 -8.09 5.85 -2.48
N LEU A 166 -9.21 5.35 -3.00
CA LEU A 166 -9.57 5.45 -4.41
C LEU A 166 -9.66 6.90 -4.86
N LYS A 167 -10.35 7.76 -4.10
CA LYS A 167 -10.45 9.19 -4.37
C LYS A 167 -9.06 9.82 -4.47
N SER A 168 -8.21 9.59 -3.47
CA SER A 168 -6.86 10.15 -3.44
C SER A 168 -6.02 9.69 -4.62
N LEU A 169 -6.09 8.40 -5.00
CA LEU A 169 -5.37 7.87 -6.16
C LEU A 169 -5.83 8.52 -7.47
N ILE A 170 -7.14 8.73 -7.64
CA ILE A 170 -7.70 9.41 -8.82
C ILE A 170 -7.29 10.89 -8.85
N GLU A 171 -7.34 11.61 -7.73
CA GLU A 171 -6.92 13.01 -7.63
C GLU A 171 -5.44 13.21 -7.98
N HIS A 172 -4.61 12.18 -7.79
CA HIS A 172 -3.19 12.17 -8.19
C HIS A 172 -2.94 11.65 -9.62
N GLY A 173 -4.00 11.34 -10.37
CA GLY A 173 -3.91 10.94 -11.78
C GLY A 173 -3.48 9.49 -12.00
N PHE A 174 -3.76 8.58 -11.04
CA PHE A 174 -3.39 7.16 -11.16
C PHE A 174 -4.54 6.26 -11.63
N ALA A 175 -5.63 6.82 -12.17
CA ALA A 175 -6.82 6.08 -12.58
C ALA A 175 -6.52 4.94 -13.57
N ASP A 176 -5.58 5.14 -14.48
CA ASP A 176 -5.13 4.19 -15.52
C ASP A 176 -4.38 2.96 -14.99
N ARG A 177 -3.84 3.03 -13.76
CA ARG A 177 -3.00 2.00 -13.14
C ARG A 177 -3.69 1.23 -12.03
N ILE A 178 -4.95 1.57 -11.71
CA ILE A 178 -5.68 0.95 -10.61
C ILE A 178 -6.27 -0.38 -11.06
N ILE A 179 -5.98 -1.43 -10.30
CA ILE A 179 -6.66 -2.72 -10.36
C ILE A 179 -7.37 -2.95 -9.02
N PHE A 180 -8.65 -3.29 -9.05
CA PHE A 180 -9.37 -3.75 -7.87
C PHE A 180 -9.25 -5.27 -7.70
N GLY A 181 -8.84 -5.70 -6.50
CA GLY A 181 -8.86 -7.09 -6.07
C GLY A 181 -9.92 -7.31 -4.98
N PHE A 182 -11.12 -7.74 -5.36
CA PHE A 182 -12.18 -8.04 -4.40
C PHE A 182 -12.02 -9.45 -3.84
N THR A 183 -11.66 -9.55 -2.56
CA THR A 183 -11.49 -10.81 -1.83
C THR A 183 -12.78 -11.22 -1.12
N LYS A 184 -12.83 -12.45 -0.55
CA LYS A 184 -13.96 -12.95 0.26
C LYS A 184 -15.30 -12.99 -0.50
N MET A 185 -15.27 -13.31 -1.80
CA MET A 185 -16.49 -13.47 -2.61
C MET A 185 -17.45 -14.54 -2.08
N ASP A 186 -16.95 -15.53 -1.35
CA ASP A 186 -17.73 -16.57 -0.67
C ASP A 186 -18.59 -16.03 0.46
N LEU A 187 -18.20 -14.91 1.09
CA LEU A 187 -18.95 -14.27 2.17
C LEU A 187 -20.04 -13.32 1.65
N VAL A 188 -20.09 -13.05 0.34
CA VAL A 188 -21.15 -12.21 -0.24
C VAL A 188 -22.46 -12.98 -0.22
N THR A 189 -23.42 -12.53 0.58
CA THR A 189 -24.76 -13.12 0.73
C THR A 189 -25.83 -12.13 0.32
N GLY A 190 -26.99 -12.64 -0.08
CA GLY A 190 -28.15 -11.80 -0.41
C GLY A 190 -29.19 -12.59 -1.21
N ALA A 191 -30.47 -12.37 -0.90
CA ALA A 191 -31.58 -13.08 -1.56
C ALA A 191 -31.69 -12.81 -3.08
N ASN A 192 -31.08 -11.71 -3.52
CA ASN A 192 -31.12 -11.27 -4.91
C ASN A 192 -30.02 -11.86 -5.79
N TYR A 193 -29.07 -12.60 -5.22
CA TYR A 193 -27.96 -13.18 -5.97
C TYR A 193 -28.24 -14.64 -6.31
N ARG A 194 -28.42 -14.90 -7.60
CA ARG A 194 -28.66 -16.27 -8.13
C ARG A 194 -27.35 -17.03 -8.35
N ASN A 195 -26.29 -16.31 -8.67
CA ASN A 195 -24.98 -16.89 -9.02
C ASN A 195 -23.83 -15.91 -8.72
N SER A 196 -22.61 -16.36 -9.00
CA SER A 196 -21.41 -15.54 -8.80
C SER A 196 -21.34 -14.33 -9.75
N ALA A 197 -21.96 -14.39 -10.91
CA ALA A 197 -21.98 -13.26 -11.85
C ALA A 197 -22.80 -12.10 -11.28
N ASP A 198 -24.01 -12.39 -10.74
CA ASP A 198 -24.88 -11.39 -10.13
C ASP A 198 -24.16 -10.63 -8.99
N LYS A 199 -23.34 -11.37 -8.19
CA LYS A 199 -22.54 -10.77 -7.12
C LYS A 199 -21.47 -9.83 -7.67
N LYS A 200 -20.73 -10.27 -8.70
CA LYS A 200 -19.70 -9.46 -9.37
C LYS A 200 -20.29 -8.19 -9.97
N ASP A 201 -21.43 -8.32 -10.66
CA ASP A 201 -22.12 -7.19 -11.30
C ASP A 201 -22.67 -6.20 -10.26
N SER A 202 -23.11 -6.69 -9.11
CA SER A 202 -23.55 -5.83 -8.02
C SER A 202 -22.38 -5.00 -7.47
N ILE A 203 -21.22 -5.63 -7.24
CA ILE A 203 -20.02 -4.93 -6.77
C ILE A 203 -19.55 -3.90 -7.81
N LYS A 204 -19.48 -4.29 -9.09
CA LYS A 204 -19.11 -3.36 -10.18
C LYS A 204 -20.04 -2.16 -10.26
N ARG A 205 -21.36 -2.35 -10.08
CA ARG A 205 -22.32 -1.24 -10.02
C ARG A 205 -22.09 -0.31 -8.84
N LEU A 206 -21.71 -0.83 -7.68
CA LEU A 206 -21.33 0.01 -6.53
C LEU A 206 -20.08 0.83 -6.83
N VAL A 207 -19.04 0.22 -7.41
CA VAL A 207 -17.83 0.94 -7.85
C VAL A 207 -18.21 2.03 -8.86
N GLN A 208 -19.00 1.69 -9.88
CA GLN A 208 -19.45 2.65 -10.88
C GLN A 208 -20.21 3.83 -10.28
N SER A 209 -21.16 3.54 -9.38
CA SER A 209 -21.93 4.59 -8.71
C SER A 209 -21.03 5.54 -7.92
N TYR A 210 -20.03 5.00 -7.23
CA TYR A 210 -19.08 5.81 -6.47
C TYR A 210 -18.17 6.63 -7.39
N LEU A 211 -17.65 6.06 -8.48
CA LEU A 211 -16.84 6.80 -9.46
C LEU A 211 -17.62 7.95 -10.10
N LEU A 212 -18.90 7.72 -10.44
CA LEU A 212 -19.78 8.76 -10.97
C LEU A 212 -20.11 9.84 -9.94
N GLU A 213 -20.15 9.51 -8.65
CA GLU A 213 -20.28 10.47 -7.54
C GLU A 213 -19.01 11.30 -7.39
N LEU A 214 -17.83 10.66 -7.40
CA LEU A 214 -16.54 11.34 -7.34
C LEU A 214 -16.37 12.35 -8.47
N ARG A 215 -16.77 11.99 -9.69
CA ARG A 215 -16.68 12.87 -10.87
C ARG A 215 -17.47 14.18 -10.74
N LYS A 216 -18.46 14.24 -9.84
CA LYS A 216 -19.20 15.48 -9.56
C LYS A 216 -18.44 16.43 -8.64
N GLN A 217 -17.34 15.99 -8.02
CA GLN A 217 -16.54 16.82 -7.13
C GLN A 217 -15.57 17.68 -7.95
N GLU A 218 -15.41 18.93 -7.57
CA GLU A 218 -14.63 19.93 -8.32
C GLU A 218 -13.15 19.58 -8.52
N ASN A 219 -12.59 18.76 -7.61
CA ASN A 219 -11.17 18.41 -7.63
C ASN A 219 -10.87 17.08 -8.32
N VAL A 220 -11.90 16.39 -8.83
CA VAL A 220 -11.75 15.08 -9.45
C VAL A 220 -11.97 15.19 -10.96
N VAL A 221 -10.93 14.90 -11.72
CA VAL A 221 -11.00 14.78 -13.18
C VAL A 221 -11.00 13.30 -13.52
N LEU A 222 -12.14 12.81 -13.98
CA LEU A 222 -12.33 11.40 -14.32
C LEU A 222 -13.17 11.29 -15.60
N SER A 223 -12.59 10.78 -16.66
CA SER A 223 -13.26 10.57 -17.95
C SER A 223 -14.12 9.31 -17.96
N ASP A 224 -15.05 9.21 -18.92
CA ASP A 224 -15.83 7.98 -19.12
C ASP A 224 -14.94 6.78 -19.46
N THR A 225 -13.84 7.00 -20.17
CA THR A 225 -12.86 5.97 -20.50
C THR A 225 -12.21 5.42 -19.24
N GLU A 226 -11.71 6.28 -18.34
CA GLU A 226 -11.10 5.87 -17.06
C GLU A 226 -12.09 5.14 -16.17
N VAL A 227 -13.34 5.60 -16.06
CA VAL A 227 -14.39 4.87 -15.33
C VAL A 227 -14.54 3.45 -15.88
N ASN A 228 -14.63 3.31 -17.19
CA ASN A 228 -14.80 2.01 -17.83
C ASN A 228 -13.55 1.10 -17.65
N GLU A 229 -12.34 1.67 -17.72
CA GLU A 229 -11.10 0.92 -17.48
C GLU A 229 -11.03 0.43 -16.04
N ILE A 230 -11.30 1.27 -15.04
CA ILE A 230 -11.34 0.84 -13.62
C ILE A 230 -12.36 -0.30 -13.43
N LEU A 231 -13.53 -0.23 -14.08
CA LEU A 231 -14.55 -1.29 -13.99
C LEU A 231 -14.13 -2.59 -14.69
N LYS A 232 -13.35 -2.52 -15.77
CA LYS A 232 -12.75 -3.70 -16.41
C LYS A 232 -11.68 -4.31 -15.51
N HIS A 233 -10.90 -3.49 -14.84
CA HIS A 233 -9.81 -3.89 -13.95
C HIS A 233 -10.30 -4.40 -12.58
N CYS A 234 -11.57 -4.76 -12.42
CA CYS A 234 -12.07 -5.42 -11.22
C CYS A 234 -11.89 -6.94 -11.31
N THR A 235 -11.09 -7.49 -10.42
CA THR A 235 -10.82 -8.93 -10.26
C THR A 235 -11.44 -9.45 -8.95
N PHE A 236 -11.75 -10.74 -8.90
CA PHE A 236 -12.53 -11.31 -7.80
C PHE A 236 -11.93 -12.61 -7.29
N PHE A 237 -11.81 -12.73 -5.97
CA PHE A 237 -11.18 -13.85 -5.28
C PHE A 237 -12.07 -14.41 -4.16
N SER A 238 -11.96 -15.71 -3.92
CA SER A 238 -12.72 -16.44 -2.92
C SER A 238 -11.83 -17.47 -2.25
N ARG A 239 -11.92 -17.58 -0.91
CA ARG A 239 -11.21 -18.62 -0.15
C ARG A 239 -9.71 -18.66 -0.40
N LEU A 240 -9.05 -17.51 -0.37
CA LEU A 240 -7.58 -17.40 -0.51
C LEU A 240 -6.82 -17.98 0.69
N ASP A 241 -7.52 -18.25 1.78
CA ASP A 241 -7.02 -18.86 3.01
C ASP A 241 -6.85 -20.38 2.93
N ARG A 242 -7.23 -21.00 1.81
CA ARG A 242 -7.17 -22.45 1.61
C ARG A 242 -6.03 -22.83 0.69
N THR A 243 -5.49 -24.02 0.93
CA THR A 243 -4.42 -24.62 0.11
C THR A 243 -4.87 -24.81 -1.35
N GLU A 244 -6.14 -25.23 -1.56
CA GLU A 244 -6.70 -25.37 -2.89
C GLU A 244 -7.48 -24.11 -3.28
N LEU A 245 -7.08 -23.50 -4.39
CA LEU A 245 -7.74 -22.32 -4.92
C LEU A 245 -9.14 -22.66 -5.46
N SER A 246 -10.10 -21.81 -5.14
CA SER A 246 -11.45 -21.91 -5.72
C SER A 246 -11.44 -21.57 -7.22
N LYS A 247 -12.43 -22.08 -7.98
CA LYS A 247 -12.61 -21.72 -9.40
C LYS A 247 -12.72 -20.20 -9.61
N VAL A 248 -13.28 -19.49 -8.63
CA VAL A 248 -13.39 -18.01 -8.67
C VAL A 248 -12.00 -17.38 -8.58
N SER A 249 -11.15 -17.88 -7.67
CA SER A 249 -9.80 -17.36 -7.49
C SER A 249 -8.88 -17.71 -8.67
N ILE A 250 -8.94 -18.93 -9.20
CA ILE A 250 -8.18 -19.31 -10.39
C ILE A 250 -8.50 -18.36 -11.55
N ARG A 251 -9.79 -18.09 -11.78
CA ARG A 251 -10.22 -17.13 -12.81
C ARG A 251 -9.77 -15.70 -12.47
N GLY A 252 -9.87 -15.29 -11.19
CA GLY A 252 -9.44 -13.97 -10.73
C GLY A 252 -7.95 -13.73 -10.96
N PHE A 253 -7.10 -14.72 -10.71
CA PHE A 253 -5.67 -14.62 -11.01
C PHE A 253 -5.38 -14.56 -12.50
N SER A 254 -6.10 -15.33 -13.33
CA SER A 254 -5.99 -15.23 -14.77
C SER A 254 -6.43 -13.86 -15.30
N GLU A 255 -7.52 -13.30 -14.78
CA GLU A 255 -8.00 -11.96 -15.10
C GLU A 255 -6.96 -10.90 -14.65
N LEU A 256 -6.44 -11.00 -13.44
CA LEU A 256 -5.39 -10.10 -12.91
C LEU A 256 -4.15 -10.10 -13.80
N LYS A 257 -3.66 -11.27 -14.19
CA LYS A 257 -2.53 -11.41 -15.11
C LYS A 257 -2.79 -10.70 -16.44
N THR A 258 -3.95 -10.96 -17.06
CA THR A 258 -4.31 -10.35 -18.34
C THR A 258 -4.33 -8.83 -18.25
N ILE A 259 -4.92 -8.27 -17.20
CA ILE A 259 -4.99 -6.83 -16.95
C ILE A 259 -3.58 -6.25 -16.73
N THR A 260 -2.76 -6.92 -15.93
CA THR A 260 -1.35 -6.52 -15.69
C THR A 260 -0.58 -6.45 -17.02
N ASP A 261 -0.67 -7.49 -17.84
CA ASP A 261 -0.01 -7.52 -19.14
C ASP A 261 -0.52 -6.41 -20.07
N GLU A 262 -1.81 -6.06 -20.01
CA GLU A 262 -2.41 -5.00 -20.79
C GLU A 262 -1.88 -3.62 -20.39
N ILE A 263 -1.86 -3.30 -19.09
CA ILE A 263 -1.34 -2.04 -18.55
C ILE A 263 0.15 -1.88 -18.89
N VAL A 264 0.96 -2.93 -18.68
CA VAL A 264 2.39 -2.90 -18.99
C VAL A 264 2.64 -2.65 -20.49
N ARG A 265 1.87 -3.31 -21.38
CA ARG A 265 1.99 -3.08 -22.83
C ARG A 265 1.64 -1.65 -23.22
N GLN A 266 0.58 -1.09 -22.65
CA GLN A 266 0.18 0.29 -22.93
C GLN A 266 1.28 1.26 -22.50
N LYS A 267 1.90 1.04 -21.34
CA LYS A 267 3.00 1.85 -20.85
C LYS A 267 4.22 1.79 -21.77
N ILE A 268 4.66 0.60 -22.16
CA ILE A 268 5.80 0.43 -23.08
C ILE A 268 5.52 1.12 -24.42
N SER A 269 4.29 1.02 -24.95
CA SER A 269 3.94 1.70 -26.19
C SER A 269 3.92 3.22 -26.11
N THR A 270 3.71 3.78 -24.90
CA THR A 270 3.76 5.23 -24.67
C THR A 270 5.18 5.76 -24.38
N GLU A 271 6.08 4.93 -23.90
CA GLU A 271 7.49 5.31 -23.72
C GLU A 271 8.23 5.48 -25.06
N ASP A 272 7.79 4.79 -26.12
CA ASP A 272 8.30 4.97 -27.49
C ASP A 272 7.72 6.18 -28.23
N VAL A 273 6.79 6.92 -27.64
CA VAL A 273 6.27 8.16 -28.21
C VAL A 273 7.30 9.26 -27.98
N HIS A 274 8.07 9.58 -29.00
CA HIS A 274 8.89 10.79 -29.07
C HIS A 274 7.97 12.01 -28.95
N PHE A 275 7.87 12.59 -27.78
CA PHE A 275 7.25 13.90 -27.62
C PHE A 275 8.15 14.93 -28.29
N GLU A 276 7.80 15.40 -29.47
CA GLU A 276 8.36 16.63 -29.99
C GLU A 276 7.95 17.77 -29.06
N TYR A 277 8.90 18.17 -28.23
CA TYR A 277 8.74 19.24 -27.27
C TYR A 277 8.68 20.59 -27.99
N GLU A 278 7.49 21.08 -28.24
CA GLU A 278 7.30 22.46 -28.72
C GLU A 278 7.27 23.41 -27.53
N ALA A 279 8.41 23.99 -27.21
CA ALA A 279 8.58 24.95 -26.10
C ALA A 279 7.58 26.10 -26.16
N LEU A 280 7.19 26.57 -27.36
CA LEU A 280 6.18 27.61 -27.56
C LEU A 280 4.78 27.16 -27.16
N LYS A 281 4.37 25.92 -27.48
CA LYS A 281 3.06 25.39 -27.07
C LYS A 281 2.99 25.27 -25.54
N LEU A 282 4.02 24.72 -24.90
CA LEU A 282 4.08 24.63 -23.44
C LEU A 282 4.00 26.02 -22.80
N TYR A 283 4.73 26.98 -23.32
CA TYR A 283 4.66 28.38 -22.84
C TYR A 283 3.24 28.96 -22.90
N TYR A 284 2.53 28.75 -24.03
CA TYR A 284 1.16 29.20 -24.19
C TYR A 284 0.20 28.48 -23.22
N TYR A 285 0.32 27.19 -23.04
CA TYR A 285 -0.51 26.43 -22.09
C TYR A 285 -0.26 26.85 -20.64
N LEU A 286 1.00 27.02 -20.23
CA LEU A 286 1.35 27.51 -18.91
C LEU A 286 0.84 28.93 -18.67
N LYS A 287 0.98 29.81 -19.66
CA LYS A 287 0.46 31.17 -19.59
C LYS A 287 -1.07 31.19 -19.44
N GLU A 288 -1.77 30.41 -20.23
CA GLU A 288 -3.22 30.31 -20.19
C GLU A 288 -3.71 29.72 -18.85
N SER A 289 -3.08 28.65 -18.40
CA SER A 289 -3.38 28.04 -17.10
C SER A 289 -3.11 28.99 -15.94
N THR A 290 -2.01 29.74 -15.99
CA THR A 290 -1.68 30.75 -14.98
C THR A 290 -2.71 31.89 -14.96
N LEU A 291 -3.17 32.35 -16.12
CA LEU A 291 -4.21 33.38 -16.22
C LEU A 291 -5.55 32.88 -15.68
N LYS A 292 -5.94 31.63 -16.01
CA LYS A 292 -7.15 31.00 -15.43
C LYS A 292 -7.04 30.87 -13.92
N PHE A 293 -5.90 30.39 -13.42
CA PHE A 293 -5.65 30.28 -11.98
C PHE A 293 -5.75 31.64 -11.28
N ARG A 294 -5.08 32.68 -11.82
CA ARG A 294 -5.13 34.04 -11.25
C ARG A 294 -6.54 34.59 -11.21
N LYS A 295 -7.34 34.37 -12.25
CA LYS A 295 -8.75 34.79 -12.29
C LYS A 295 -9.57 34.09 -11.20
N VAL A 296 -9.50 32.76 -11.11
CA VAL A 296 -10.22 32.00 -10.07
C VAL A 296 -9.76 32.40 -8.66
N TRP A 297 -8.45 32.62 -8.49
CA TRP A 297 -7.88 33.07 -7.21
C TRP A 297 -8.40 34.45 -6.83
N ALA A 298 -8.38 35.42 -7.75
CA ALA A 298 -8.91 36.78 -7.51
C ALA A 298 -10.40 36.74 -7.15
N GLU A 299 -11.19 35.94 -7.86
CA GLU A 299 -12.64 35.75 -7.58
C GLU A 299 -12.88 35.17 -6.18
N ARG A 300 -12.04 34.23 -5.73
CA ARG A 300 -12.19 33.59 -4.40
C ARG A 300 -11.64 34.41 -3.24
N THR A 301 -10.62 35.22 -3.46
CA THR A 301 -9.95 35.98 -2.40
C THR A 301 -10.39 37.43 -2.31
N GLY A 302 -11.23 37.90 -3.26
CA GLY A 302 -11.65 39.29 -3.32
C GLY A 302 -10.53 40.29 -3.66
N TYR A 303 -9.36 39.82 -4.09
CA TYR A 303 -8.28 40.66 -4.61
C TYR A 303 -8.43 40.75 -6.13
N SER A 304 -8.91 41.85 -6.60
CA SER A 304 -8.94 42.21 -8.03
C SER A 304 -7.65 42.91 -8.46
#